data_ee64bf514057124e86af9c58d65afa8e
#
_entry.id   ee64bf514057124e86af9c58d65afa8e
#
_cell.length_a   1.000
_cell.length_b   1.000
_cell.length_c   1.000
_cell.angle_alpha   90.00
_cell.angle_beta   90.00
_cell.angle_gamma   90.00
#
_symmetry.space_group_name_H-M   'P 1'
#
loop_
_entity.id
_entity.type
_entity.pdbx_description
1 polymer ?
#
loop_
_entity_poly.entity_id
_entity_poly.type
_entity_poly.pdbx_seq_one_letter_code
_entity_poly.pdbx_strand_id
1 'polypeptide(L)'
;MKIKTKENASIVLFALCWFVYAIISMTKTAFSSSMPSIIDEGILTNSNAGIVSAVYYIFYGGAQLLLVKLVDKVSPFKLRGASLLGAIISMIGFALADSFWLMFVLWGVTGLLQFALWPAIIRIIAQYILPCHRAKAMVSISFSYCVGLIANFFVASLILKLSGWRMIFWVFLVVILLTTLLWYAGVKKTSPYLNKEQEENTQNNKNDSKKSGVSFKKVLFTSGIMFLLVPSAVRTMLDLGLKSWVPTMITQTYSNVSPSFANILTTVLMIVNLSGIYIVKNVQKRWLKNDAMCFGFCFGVSLPFTGMLLLVGKIPVFAVVALLTIVTTFMYSGHQLINVIIPSCFQKVNMSGSVASVLNAVASFGVVISNFGYGYLADNFGWSTTILSWNIMAVVGALFAFLAVKQWARFTKE
;
A
#
# COMPACT_ATOMS: atom_id res chain seq x y z
N MET A 1 20.08 -19.98 14.35
CA MET A 1 20.04 -19.33 15.68
C MET A 1 19.29 -20.26 16.64
N LYS A 2 19.90 -20.68 17.75
CA LYS A 2 19.22 -21.49 18.77
C LYS A 2 18.32 -20.56 19.60
N ILE A 3 16.99 -20.75 19.55
CA ILE A 3 16.06 -20.00 20.41
C ILE A 3 16.18 -20.57 21.82
N LYS A 4 16.75 -19.81 22.73
CA LYS A 4 16.92 -20.22 24.13
C LYS A 4 16.18 -19.26 25.11
N THR A 5 15.78 -18.09 24.66
CA THR A 5 15.14 -17.06 25.49
C THR A 5 13.91 -16.48 24.77
N LYS A 6 12.98 -15.90 25.56
CA LYS A 6 11.79 -15.18 25.07
C LYS A 6 12.19 -14.02 24.13
N GLU A 7 13.27 -13.33 24.43
CA GLU A 7 13.78 -12.23 23.62
C GLU A 7 14.17 -12.71 22.22
N ASN A 8 14.97 -13.80 22.13
CA ASN A 8 15.35 -14.39 20.85
C ASN A 8 14.15 -14.88 20.07
N ALA A 9 13.13 -15.47 20.73
CA ALA A 9 11.89 -15.89 20.11
C ALA A 9 11.11 -14.70 19.51
N SER A 10 11.01 -13.60 20.26
CA SER A 10 10.38 -12.35 19.83
C SER A 10 11.06 -11.75 18.61
N ILE A 11 12.39 -11.68 18.60
CA ILE A 11 13.17 -11.16 17.45
C ILE A 11 13.01 -12.04 16.22
N VAL A 12 13.09 -13.37 16.40
CA VAL A 12 12.90 -14.32 15.28
C VAL A 12 11.48 -14.22 14.70
N LEU A 13 10.47 -14.14 15.55
CA LEU A 13 9.08 -13.96 15.10
C LEU A 13 8.90 -12.66 14.33
N PHE A 14 9.49 -11.56 14.81
CA PHE A 14 9.46 -10.30 14.11
C PHE A 14 10.14 -10.37 12.74
N ALA A 15 11.34 -10.97 12.66
CA ALA A 15 12.06 -11.16 11.40
C ALA A 15 11.23 -12.00 10.39
N LEU A 16 10.55 -13.05 10.87
CA LEU A 16 9.62 -13.83 10.05
C LEU A 16 8.43 -12.99 9.56
N CYS A 17 7.80 -12.21 10.44
CA CYS A 17 6.72 -11.31 10.05
C CYS A 17 7.17 -10.31 8.98
N TRP A 18 8.36 -9.75 9.15
CA TRP A 18 8.97 -8.80 8.23
C TRP A 18 9.21 -9.43 6.85
N PHE A 19 9.86 -10.56 6.82
CA PHE A 19 10.17 -11.29 5.60
C PHE A 19 8.91 -11.73 4.86
N VAL A 20 7.98 -12.37 5.56
CA VAL A 20 6.70 -12.82 4.98
C VAL A 20 5.90 -11.64 4.42
N TYR A 21 5.91 -10.48 5.09
CA TYR A 21 5.22 -9.30 4.59
C TYR A 21 5.86 -8.73 3.33
N ALA A 22 7.18 -8.73 3.25
CA ALA A 22 7.90 -8.35 2.04
C ALA A 22 7.53 -9.27 0.85
N ILE A 23 7.55 -10.59 1.06
CA ILE A 23 7.24 -11.55 -0.01
C ILE A 23 5.76 -11.48 -0.44
N ILE A 24 4.81 -11.36 0.49
CA ILE A 24 3.40 -11.16 0.10
C ILE A 24 3.21 -9.84 -0.65
N SER A 25 3.92 -8.78 -0.25
CA SER A 25 3.87 -7.50 -0.96
C SER A 25 4.46 -7.58 -2.36
N MET A 26 5.50 -8.38 -2.55
CA MET A 26 6.09 -8.71 -3.84
C MET A 26 5.06 -9.43 -4.74
N THR A 27 4.42 -10.50 -4.25
CA THR A 27 3.42 -11.25 -5.02
C THR A 27 2.18 -10.41 -5.34
N LYS A 28 1.76 -9.54 -4.43
CA LYS A 28 0.62 -8.62 -4.61
C LYS A 28 0.78 -7.66 -5.79
N THR A 29 2.00 -7.32 -6.15
CA THR A 29 2.29 -6.38 -7.25
C THR A 29 2.78 -7.08 -8.53
N ALA A 30 2.84 -8.41 -8.53
CA ALA A 30 3.25 -9.22 -9.69
C ALA A 30 2.39 -8.93 -10.94
N PHE A 31 1.09 -8.75 -10.76
CA PHE A 31 0.21 -8.39 -11.86
C PHE A 31 0.59 -7.06 -12.50
N SER A 32 0.88 -6.02 -11.70
CA SER A 32 1.27 -4.70 -12.23
C SER A 32 2.59 -4.73 -13.02
N SER A 33 3.56 -5.54 -12.59
CA SER A 33 4.84 -5.69 -13.31
C SER A 33 4.72 -6.52 -14.59
N SER A 34 3.70 -7.39 -14.68
CA SER A 34 3.43 -8.24 -15.85
C SER A 34 2.44 -7.59 -16.82
N MET A 35 1.70 -6.58 -16.38
CA MET A 35 0.59 -5.96 -17.11
C MET A 35 0.95 -5.51 -18.52
N PRO A 36 2.09 -4.84 -18.80
CA PRO A 36 2.47 -4.47 -20.15
C PRO A 36 2.50 -5.68 -21.10
N SER A 37 3.15 -6.77 -20.68
CA SER A 37 3.29 -7.97 -21.51
C SER A 37 1.97 -8.71 -21.72
N ILE A 38 1.07 -8.72 -20.72
CA ILE A 38 -0.27 -9.33 -20.82
C ILE A 38 -1.13 -8.55 -21.82
N ILE A 39 -1.01 -7.23 -21.86
CA ILE A 39 -1.72 -6.36 -22.79
C ILE A 39 -1.13 -6.49 -24.19
N ASP A 40 0.20 -6.52 -24.32
CA ASP A 40 0.89 -6.69 -25.62
C ASP A 40 0.55 -8.04 -26.27
N GLU A 41 0.32 -9.10 -25.48
CA GLU A 41 -0.17 -10.40 -25.99
C GLU A 41 -1.68 -10.38 -26.34
N GLY A 42 -2.40 -9.28 -26.11
CA GLY A 42 -3.82 -9.14 -26.42
C GLY A 42 -4.78 -9.91 -25.49
N ILE A 43 -4.30 -10.44 -24.36
CA ILE A 43 -5.14 -11.16 -23.37
C ILE A 43 -6.06 -10.18 -22.64
N LEU A 44 -5.56 -8.99 -22.32
CA LEU A 44 -6.32 -7.92 -21.67
C LEU A 44 -6.19 -6.61 -22.43
N THR A 45 -7.23 -5.78 -22.38
CA THR A 45 -7.13 -4.35 -22.67
C THR A 45 -6.69 -3.59 -21.42
N ASN A 46 -6.30 -2.30 -21.53
CA ASN A 46 -6.01 -1.50 -20.34
C ASN A 46 -7.23 -1.41 -19.40
N SER A 47 -8.44 -1.27 -19.94
CA SER A 47 -9.69 -1.27 -19.16
C SER A 47 -9.87 -2.56 -18.37
N ASN A 48 -9.70 -3.71 -19.01
CA ASN A 48 -9.81 -5.02 -18.37
C ASN A 48 -8.72 -5.23 -17.32
N ALA A 49 -7.50 -4.83 -17.58
CA ALA A 49 -6.39 -4.87 -16.63
C ALA A 49 -6.65 -3.96 -15.41
N GLY A 50 -7.26 -2.80 -15.66
CA GLY A 50 -7.72 -1.89 -14.60
C GLY A 50 -8.79 -2.51 -13.70
N ILE A 51 -9.78 -3.20 -14.31
CA ILE A 51 -10.83 -3.92 -13.57
C ILE A 51 -10.23 -5.05 -12.72
N VAL A 52 -9.34 -5.86 -13.28
CA VAL A 52 -8.63 -6.92 -12.54
C VAL A 52 -7.83 -6.34 -11.38
N SER A 53 -7.12 -5.23 -11.60
CA SER A 53 -6.39 -4.55 -10.51
C SER A 53 -7.33 -4.03 -9.43
N ALA A 54 -8.46 -3.43 -9.81
CA ALA A 54 -9.42 -2.84 -8.89
C ALA A 54 -10.14 -3.88 -8.02
N VAL A 55 -10.51 -5.03 -8.59
CA VAL A 55 -11.28 -6.07 -7.87
C VAL A 55 -10.54 -6.58 -6.63
N TYR A 56 -9.23 -6.70 -6.68
CA TYR A 56 -8.43 -7.05 -5.50
C TYR A 56 -8.70 -6.09 -4.34
N TYR A 57 -8.64 -4.78 -4.59
CA TYR A 57 -8.83 -3.76 -3.54
C TYR A 57 -10.28 -3.65 -3.09
N ILE A 58 -11.25 -3.94 -3.95
CA ILE A 58 -12.67 -4.00 -3.59
C ILE A 58 -12.90 -5.12 -2.57
N PHE A 59 -12.42 -6.32 -2.85
CA PHE A 59 -12.56 -7.46 -1.93
C PHE A 59 -11.69 -7.31 -0.68
N TYR A 60 -10.48 -6.80 -0.82
CA TYR A 60 -9.58 -6.52 0.30
C TYR A 60 -10.18 -5.48 1.26
N GLY A 61 -10.56 -4.32 0.74
CA GLY A 61 -11.14 -3.23 1.54
C GLY A 61 -12.54 -3.54 2.05
N GLY A 62 -13.40 -4.14 1.21
CA GLY A 62 -14.75 -4.56 1.59
C GLY A 62 -14.72 -5.60 2.71
N ALA A 63 -13.85 -6.60 2.61
CA ALA A 63 -13.68 -7.60 3.66
C ALA A 63 -13.12 -6.99 4.96
N GLN A 64 -12.23 -6.01 4.89
CA GLN A 64 -11.75 -5.30 6.09
C GLN A 64 -12.88 -4.61 6.84
N LEU A 65 -13.85 -4.02 6.15
CA LEU A 65 -15.00 -3.37 6.78
C LEU A 65 -16.02 -4.37 7.32
N LEU A 66 -16.34 -5.40 6.54
CA LEU A 66 -17.39 -6.38 6.87
C LEU A 66 -16.93 -7.42 7.91
N LEU A 67 -15.67 -7.84 7.81
CA LEU A 67 -15.11 -8.95 8.61
C LEU A 67 -14.20 -8.47 9.75
N VAL A 68 -14.27 -7.20 10.16
CA VAL A 68 -13.45 -6.65 11.25
C VAL A 68 -13.56 -7.49 12.53
N LYS A 69 -14.76 -7.97 12.88
CA LYS A 69 -14.99 -8.83 14.06
C LYS A 69 -14.31 -10.21 13.94
N LEU A 70 -14.12 -10.69 12.71
CA LEU A 70 -13.43 -11.97 12.46
C LEU A 70 -11.92 -11.82 12.76
N VAL A 71 -11.34 -10.67 12.47
CA VAL A 71 -9.93 -10.39 12.77
C VAL A 71 -9.67 -10.53 14.27
N ASP A 72 -10.61 -10.10 15.13
CA ASP A 72 -10.44 -10.19 16.59
C ASP A 72 -10.62 -11.61 17.13
N LYS A 73 -11.51 -12.41 16.52
CA LYS A 73 -11.85 -13.76 16.98
C LYS A 73 -10.87 -14.83 16.52
N VAL A 74 -10.26 -14.65 15.33
CA VAL A 74 -9.36 -15.65 14.74
C VAL A 74 -7.92 -15.35 15.14
N SER A 75 -7.14 -16.42 15.39
CA SER A 75 -5.70 -16.28 15.67
C SER A 75 -4.98 -15.52 14.53
N PRO A 76 -4.13 -14.53 14.86
CA PRO A 76 -3.40 -13.77 13.85
C PRO A 76 -2.47 -14.65 12.99
N PHE A 77 -2.01 -15.78 13.52
CA PHE A 77 -1.22 -16.76 12.76
C PHE A 77 -2.05 -17.48 11.69
N LYS A 78 -3.32 -17.81 11.97
CA LYS A 78 -4.24 -18.40 10.99
C LYS A 78 -4.61 -17.41 9.89
N LEU A 79 -4.86 -16.15 10.25
CA LEU A 79 -5.11 -15.07 9.29
C LEU A 79 -3.93 -14.86 8.35
N ARG A 80 -2.71 -14.97 8.89
CA ARG A 80 -1.49 -14.92 8.08
C ARG A 80 -1.39 -16.11 7.14
N GLY A 81 -1.73 -17.30 7.60
CA GLY A 81 -1.81 -18.51 6.77
C GLY A 81 -2.79 -18.35 5.60
N ALA A 82 -3.97 -17.77 5.84
CA ALA A 82 -4.93 -17.46 4.78
C ALA A 82 -4.36 -16.49 3.74
N SER A 83 -3.61 -15.48 4.18
CA SER A 83 -2.95 -14.53 3.26
C SER A 83 -1.87 -15.19 2.40
N LEU A 84 -1.11 -16.14 2.95
CA LEU A 84 -0.13 -16.95 2.20
C LEU A 84 -0.84 -17.86 1.19
N LEU A 85 -1.93 -18.51 1.59
CA LEU A 85 -2.74 -19.33 0.70
C LEU A 85 -3.28 -18.52 -0.47
N GLY A 86 -3.81 -17.31 -0.21
CA GLY A 86 -4.25 -16.40 -1.26
C GLY A 86 -3.13 -16.05 -2.26
N ALA A 87 -1.93 -15.80 -1.78
CA ALA A 87 -0.78 -15.56 -2.65
C ALA A 87 -0.41 -16.80 -3.48
N ILE A 88 -0.44 -18.00 -2.92
CA ILE A 88 -0.18 -19.25 -3.66
C ILE A 88 -1.22 -19.46 -4.76
N ILE A 89 -2.51 -19.34 -4.42
CA ILE A 89 -3.62 -19.50 -5.38
C ILE A 89 -3.46 -18.51 -6.53
N SER A 90 -3.14 -17.24 -6.24
CA SER A 90 -2.95 -16.24 -7.28
C SER A 90 -1.74 -16.55 -8.17
N MET A 91 -0.62 -16.98 -7.61
CA MET A 91 0.58 -17.30 -8.42
C MET A 91 0.32 -18.46 -9.37
N ILE A 92 -0.29 -19.55 -8.90
CA ILE A 92 -0.66 -20.69 -9.76
C ILE A 92 -1.67 -20.25 -10.81
N GLY A 93 -2.73 -19.57 -10.36
CA GLY A 93 -3.82 -19.19 -11.23
C GLY A 93 -3.39 -18.24 -12.35
N PHE A 94 -2.60 -17.22 -12.05
CA PHE A 94 -2.10 -16.27 -13.06
C PHE A 94 -1.09 -16.90 -14.02
N ALA A 95 -0.25 -17.84 -13.54
CA ALA A 95 0.66 -18.57 -14.43
C ALA A 95 -0.07 -19.37 -15.50
N LEU A 96 -1.30 -19.81 -15.21
CA LEU A 96 -2.15 -20.63 -16.09
C LEU A 96 -3.30 -19.84 -16.75
N ALA A 97 -3.46 -18.54 -16.42
CA ALA A 97 -4.60 -17.77 -16.89
C ALA A 97 -4.41 -17.27 -18.30
N ASP A 98 -5.43 -17.52 -19.14
CA ASP A 98 -5.52 -17.05 -20.54
C ASP A 98 -6.78 -16.19 -20.79
N SER A 99 -7.52 -15.84 -19.74
CA SER A 99 -8.77 -15.09 -19.88
C SER A 99 -8.97 -14.06 -18.79
N PHE A 100 -9.64 -12.97 -19.15
CA PHE A 100 -10.04 -11.91 -18.21
C PHE A 100 -10.81 -12.44 -17.00
N TRP A 101 -11.82 -13.29 -17.23
CA TRP A 101 -12.69 -13.78 -16.14
C TRP A 101 -11.93 -14.61 -15.09
N LEU A 102 -10.99 -15.44 -15.55
CA LEU A 102 -10.16 -16.23 -14.64
C LEU A 102 -9.27 -15.33 -13.78
N MET A 103 -8.60 -14.34 -14.41
CA MET A 103 -7.77 -13.37 -13.69
C MET A 103 -8.58 -12.53 -12.70
N PHE A 104 -9.79 -12.10 -13.12
CA PHE A 104 -10.71 -11.33 -12.27
C PHE A 104 -11.11 -12.10 -11.00
N VAL A 105 -11.57 -13.35 -11.15
CA VAL A 105 -11.99 -14.18 -10.01
C VAL A 105 -10.82 -14.49 -9.08
N LEU A 106 -9.67 -14.88 -9.63
CA LEU A 106 -8.47 -15.20 -8.86
C LEU A 106 -7.99 -14.01 -8.05
N TRP A 107 -7.99 -12.81 -8.66
CA TRP A 107 -7.51 -11.61 -7.98
C TRP A 107 -8.48 -11.14 -6.90
N GLY A 108 -9.79 -11.29 -7.13
CA GLY A 108 -10.83 -11.05 -6.12
C GLY A 108 -10.71 -11.99 -4.92
N VAL A 109 -10.57 -13.30 -5.16
CA VAL A 109 -10.35 -14.30 -4.11
C VAL A 109 -9.07 -14.00 -3.31
N THR A 110 -8.01 -13.59 -4.01
CA THR A 110 -6.75 -13.20 -3.36
C THR A 110 -6.95 -11.99 -2.45
N GLY A 111 -7.66 -10.96 -2.91
CA GLY A 111 -8.02 -9.79 -2.10
C GLY A 111 -8.80 -10.18 -0.84
N LEU A 112 -9.79 -11.07 -0.99
CA LEU A 112 -10.58 -11.59 0.11
C LEU A 112 -9.72 -12.36 1.14
N LEU A 113 -8.81 -13.22 0.71
CA LEU A 113 -7.95 -13.99 1.63
C LEU A 113 -6.87 -13.13 2.29
N GLN A 114 -6.50 -12.01 1.69
CA GLN A 114 -5.47 -11.10 2.20
C GLN A 114 -6.02 -9.92 3.03
N PHE A 115 -7.34 -9.78 3.22
CA PHE A 115 -7.95 -8.64 3.92
C PHE A 115 -7.36 -8.39 5.31
N ALA A 116 -7.03 -9.46 6.03
CA ALA A 116 -6.51 -9.39 7.39
C ALA A 116 -4.98 -9.29 7.48
N LEU A 117 -4.29 -9.15 6.34
CA LEU A 117 -2.82 -9.16 6.27
C LEU A 117 -2.18 -8.14 7.21
N TRP A 118 -2.60 -6.88 7.12
CA TRP A 118 -2.08 -5.81 7.97
C TRP A 118 -2.56 -5.91 9.42
N PRO A 119 -3.85 -6.06 9.72
CA PRO A 119 -4.32 -6.23 11.09
C PRO A 119 -3.67 -7.41 11.83
N ALA A 120 -3.46 -8.55 11.15
CA ALA A 120 -2.79 -9.69 11.76
C ALA A 120 -1.34 -9.38 12.18
N ILE A 121 -0.59 -8.64 11.36
CA ILE A 121 0.78 -8.24 11.70
C ILE A 121 0.78 -7.33 12.92
N ILE A 122 -0.08 -6.31 12.93
CA ILE A 122 -0.18 -5.37 14.05
C ILE A 122 -0.50 -6.12 15.35
N ARG A 123 -1.42 -7.09 15.29
CA ARG A 123 -1.74 -7.94 16.45
C ARG A 123 -0.55 -8.80 16.89
N ILE A 124 0.19 -9.40 15.95
CA ILE A 124 1.40 -10.17 16.30
C ILE A 124 2.43 -9.27 16.98
N ILE A 125 2.67 -8.06 16.46
CA ILE A 125 3.62 -7.12 17.05
C ILE A 125 3.14 -6.69 18.44
N ALA A 126 1.88 -6.36 18.62
CA ALA A 126 1.32 -5.92 19.88
C ALA A 126 1.31 -7.00 20.97
N GLN A 127 1.05 -8.25 20.58
CA GLN A 127 0.85 -9.35 21.55
C GLN A 127 2.13 -10.14 21.85
N TYR A 128 3.02 -10.31 20.86
CA TYR A 128 4.16 -11.24 20.94
C TYR A 128 5.53 -10.58 20.94
N ILE A 129 5.62 -9.29 20.52
CA ILE A 129 6.89 -8.57 20.53
C ILE A 129 7.05 -7.84 21.86
N LEU A 130 8.25 -7.93 22.46
CA LEU A 130 8.57 -7.28 23.71
C LEU A 130 8.31 -5.76 23.65
N PRO A 131 7.75 -5.15 24.73
CA PRO A 131 7.38 -3.73 24.76
C PRO A 131 8.49 -2.79 24.32
N CYS A 132 9.75 -3.05 24.72
CA CYS A 132 10.92 -2.24 24.36
C CYS A 132 11.24 -2.25 22.84
N HIS A 133 10.78 -3.27 22.10
CA HIS A 133 11.03 -3.41 20.66
C HIS A 133 9.83 -3.05 19.80
N ARG A 134 8.60 -2.92 20.37
CA ARG A 134 7.36 -2.69 19.60
C ARG A 134 7.41 -1.45 18.70
N ALA A 135 7.88 -0.31 19.25
CA ALA A 135 7.94 0.94 18.48
C ALA A 135 8.87 0.81 17.25
N LYS A 136 10.05 0.21 17.43
CA LYS A 136 10.99 -0.06 16.34
C LYS A 136 10.41 -1.06 15.33
N ALA A 137 9.73 -2.10 15.80
CA ALA A 137 9.09 -3.10 14.97
C ALA A 137 7.97 -2.50 14.07
N MET A 138 7.13 -1.61 14.64
CA MET A 138 6.07 -0.93 13.89
C MET A 138 6.60 -0.04 12.76
N VAL A 139 7.71 0.66 12.99
CA VAL A 139 8.37 1.45 11.95
C VAL A 139 9.00 0.54 10.90
N SER A 140 9.74 -0.47 11.34
CA SER A 140 10.48 -1.37 10.44
C SER A 140 9.57 -2.20 9.54
N ILE A 141 8.38 -2.62 10.02
CA ILE A 141 7.46 -3.42 9.20
C ILE A 141 6.93 -2.65 7.99
N SER A 142 6.81 -1.32 8.09
CA SER A 142 6.41 -0.48 6.96
C SER A 142 7.44 -0.48 5.83
N PHE A 143 8.73 -0.57 6.17
CA PHE A 143 9.79 -0.71 5.17
C PHE A 143 9.75 -2.07 4.44
N SER A 144 9.32 -3.12 5.12
CA SER A 144 9.16 -4.45 4.52
C SER A 144 8.22 -4.42 3.30
N TYR A 145 7.11 -3.67 3.39
CA TYR A 145 6.21 -3.46 2.25
C TYR A 145 6.94 -2.86 1.04
N CYS A 146 7.70 -1.79 1.26
CA CYS A 146 8.46 -1.12 0.19
C CYS A 146 9.51 -2.03 -0.43
N VAL A 147 10.23 -2.80 0.40
CA VAL A 147 11.22 -3.77 -0.09
C VAL A 147 10.54 -4.82 -0.97
N GLY A 148 9.35 -5.30 -0.59
CA GLY A 148 8.58 -6.23 -1.42
C GLY A 148 8.19 -5.65 -2.78
N LEU A 149 7.74 -4.39 -2.83
CA LEU A 149 7.42 -3.72 -4.10
C LEU A 149 8.65 -3.55 -4.99
N ILE A 150 9.75 -3.05 -4.43
CA ILE A 150 11.02 -2.87 -5.15
C ILE A 150 11.50 -4.22 -5.69
N ALA A 151 11.49 -5.27 -4.86
CA ALA A 151 11.90 -6.61 -5.24
C ALA A 151 11.04 -7.15 -6.39
N ASN A 152 9.71 -6.92 -6.38
CA ASN A 152 8.84 -7.33 -7.47
C ASN A 152 9.29 -6.75 -8.81
N PHE A 153 9.37 -5.42 -8.94
CA PHE A 153 9.67 -4.80 -10.23
C PHE A 153 11.08 -5.12 -10.69
N PHE A 154 12.06 -5.20 -9.77
CA PHE A 154 13.42 -5.60 -10.10
C PHE A 154 13.51 -7.06 -10.59
N VAL A 155 12.96 -8.01 -9.84
CA VAL A 155 13.00 -9.43 -10.20
C VAL A 155 12.16 -9.68 -11.46
N ALA A 156 10.98 -9.06 -11.58
CA ALA A 156 10.17 -9.16 -12.78
C ALA A 156 10.91 -8.65 -14.02
N SER A 157 11.69 -7.56 -13.90
CA SER A 157 12.49 -7.05 -15.02
C SER A 157 13.52 -8.08 -15.50
N LEU A 158 14.20 -8.76 -14.57
CA LEU A 158 15.18 -9.79 -14.91
C LEU A 158 14.52 -10.99 -15.62
N ILE A 159 13.36 -11.41 -15.10
CA ILE A 159 12.62 -12.53 -15.67
C ILE A 159 12.10 -12.18 -17.07
N LEU A 160 11.52 -11.00 -17.28
CA LEU A 160 11.00 -10.55 -18.57
C LEU A 160 12.11 -10.38 -19.64
N LYS A 161 13.35 -10.17 -19.23
CA LYS A 161 14.48 -10.15 -20.16
C LYS A 161 14.81 -11.53 -20.72
N LEU A 162 14.56 -12.59 -19.94
CA LEU A 162 14.94 -13.96 -20.24
C LEU A 162 13.77 -14.83 -20.71
N SER A 163 12.58 -14.50 -20.27
CA SER A 163 11.37 -15.33 -20.44
C SER A 163 10.11 -14.46 -20.49
N GLY A 164 8.96 -15.07 -20.79
CA GLY A 164 7.67 -14.40 -20.77
C GLY A 164 7.14 -14.08 -19.36
N TRP A 165 6.08 -13.27 -19.30
CA TRP A 165 5.47 -12.80 -18.06
C TRP A 165 4.94 -13.94 -17.15
N ARG A 166 4.51 -15.07 -17.70
CA ARG A 166 4.05 -16.23 -16.92
C ARG A 166 5.12 -16.77 -15.99
N MET A 167 6.40 -16.66 -16.38
CA MET A 167 7.54 -17.12 -15.57
C MET A 167 7.68 -16.29 -14.28
N ILE A 168 7.23 -15.03 -14.25
CA ILE A 168 7.20 -14.22 -13.02
C ILE A 168 6.36 -14.92 -11.96
N PHE A 169 5.18 -15.42 -12.33
CA PHE A 169 4.27 -16.09 -11.41
C PHE A 169 4.82 -17.45 -10.94
N TRP A 170 5.47 -18.21 -11.83
CA TRP A 170 6.12 -19.48 -11.44
C TRP A 170 7.27 -19.26 -10.47
N VAL A 171 8.13 -18.30 -10.71
CA VAL A 171 9.25 -17.97 -9.81
C VAL A 171 8.72 -17.48 -8.46
N PHE A 172 7.71 -16.60 -8.47
CA PHE A 172 7.10 -16.10 -7.23
C PHE A 172 6.33 -17.19 -6.48
N LEU A 173 5.76 -18.17 -7.20
CA LEU A 173 5.18 -19.36 -6.57
C LEU A 173 6.21 -20.14 -5.75
N VAL A 174 7.37 -20.40 -6.31
CA VAL A 174 8.46 -21.10 -5.57
C VAL A 174 8.86 -20.28 -4.33
N VAL A 175 9.05 -18.97 -4.48
CA VAL A 175 9.42 -18.08 -3.37
C VAL A 175 8.34 -18.08 -2.27
N ILE A 176 7.05 -17.99 -2.63
CA ILE A 176 5.97 -17.96 -1.62
C ILE A 176 5.76 -19.32 -0.94
N LEU A 177 5.98 -20.43 -1.64
CA LEU A 177 5.94 -21.77 -1.06
C LEU A 177 7.07 -21.95 -0.02
N LEU A 178 8.30 -21.59 -0.37
CA LEU A 178 9.44 -21.61 0.58
C LEU A 178 9.17 -20.70 1.78
N THR A 179 8.62 -19.52 1.53
CA THR A 179 8.25 -18.56 2.59
C THR A 179 7.16 -19.13 3.51
N THR A 180 6.19 -19.87 2.95
CA THR A 180 5.14 -20.53 3.71
C THR A 180 5.71 -21.62 4.62
N LEU A 181 6.61 -22.45 4.11
CA LEU A 181 7.31 -23.46 4.90
C LEU A 181 8.11 -22.82 6.04
N LEU A 182 8.86 -21.76 5.74
CA LEU A 182 9.61 -20.99 6.76
C LEU A 182 8.70 -20.39 7.81
N TRP A 183 7.54 -19.86 7.41
CA TRP A 183 6.54 -19.30 8.33
C TRP A 183 6.05 -20.34 9.33
N TYR A 184 5.56 -21.50 8.86
CA TYR A 184 5.03 -22.54 9.75
C TYR A 184 6.11 -23.18 10.62
N ALA A 185 7.31 -23.44 10.06
CA ALA A 185 8.44 -23.95 10.82
C ALA A 185 8.90 -22.96 11.92
N GLY A 186 8.96 -21.67 11.56
CA GLY A 186 9.36 -20.62 12.50
C GLY A 186 8.35 -20.38 13.59
N VAL A 187 7.06 -20.32 13.26
CA VAL A 187 5.98 -20.19 14.26
C VAL A 187 5.97 -21.40 15.22
N LYS A 188 6.09 -22.61 14.70
CA LYS A 188 6.19 -23.83 15.54
C LYS A 188 7.36 -23.76 16.50
N LYS A 189 8.50 -23.21 16.07
CA LYS A 189 9.71 -23.10 16.88
C LYS A 189 9.65 -21.97 17.92
N THR A 190 8.95 -20.87 17.62
CA THR A 190 8.83 -19.70 18.53
C THR A 190 7.65 -19.82 19.51
N SER A 191 6.58 -20.47 19.11
CA SER A 191 5.33 -20.59 19.90
C SER A 191 5.53 -21.04 21.35
N PRO A 192 6.36 -22.05 21.68
CA PRO A 192 6.54 -22.51 23.08
C PRO A 192 7.08 -21.43 24.03
N TYR A 193 7.81 -20.45 23.49
CA TYR A 193 8.44 -19.39 24.28
C TYR A 193 7.57 -18.13 24.45
N LEU A 194 6.46 -18.05 23.69
CA LEU A 194 5.66 -16.83 23.59
C LEU A 194 4.26 -16.96 24.23
N ASN A 195 3.78 -18.16 24.53
CA ASN A 195 2.39 -18.43 24.90
C ASN A 195 2.02 -18.12 26.36
N LYS A 196 2.94 -17.68 27.23
CA LYS A 196 2.68 -17.60 28.69
C LYS A 196 2.07 -16.29 29.21
N GLU A 197 1.94 -15.24 28.41
CA GLU A 197 1.45 -13.92 28.93
C GLU A 197 0.17 -13.39 28.27
N GLN A 198 -0.46 -14.17 27.40
CA GLN A 198 -1.61 -13.65 26.64
C GLN A 198 -2.93 -13.61 27.43
N GLU A 199 -3.08 -14.44 28.44
CA GLU A 199 -4.35 -14.51 29.21
C GLU A 199 -4.51 -13.32 30.14
N GLU A 200 -3.44 -12.78 30.73
CA GLU A 200 -3.50 -11.66 31.67
C GLU A 200 -3.69 -10.29 31.01
N ASN A 201 -3.07 -10.06 29.84
CA ASN A 201 -3.15 -8.73 29.17
C ASN A 201 -4.42 -8.51 28.33
N THR A 202 -5.12 -9.57 27.94
CA THR A 202 -6.36 -9.45 27.14
C THR A 202 -7.55 -9.02 28.03
N GLN A 203 -7.52 -9.32 29.31
CA GLN A 203 -8.56 -8.89 30.26
C GLN A 203 -8.41 -7.43 30.67
N ASN A 204 -7.19 -6.89 30.78
CA ASN A 204 -6.95 -5.50 31.18
C ASN A 204 -7.26 -4.47 30.08
N ASN A 205 -7.07 -4.82 28.79
CA ASN A 205 -7.39 -3.91 27.68
C ASN A 205 -8.89 -3.81 27.32
N LYS A 206 -9.75 -4.69 27.84
CA LYS A 206 -11.21 -4.57 27.66
C LYS A 206 -11.86 -3.52 28.53
N ASN A 207 -11.20 -3.11 29.61
CA ASN A 207 -11.75 -2.15 30.56
C ASN A 207 -11.45 -0.67 30.24
N ASP A 208 -10.52 -0.39 29.33
CA ASP A 208 -10.15 1.00 28.98
C ASP A 208 -10.96 1.62 27.84
N SER A 209 -11.92 0.91 27.28
CA SER A 209 -12.89 1.49 26.33
C SER A 209 -13.99 2.30 27.07
N LYS A 210 -13.62 3.16 28.03
CA LYS A 210 -14.53 4.21 28.48
C LYS A 210 -14.82 5.12 27.31
N LYS A 211 -16.05 5.03 26.80
CA LYS A 211 -16.63 5.90 25.78
C LYS A 211 -16.33 7.36 26.16
N SER A 212 -15.48 8.02 25.38
CA SER A 212 -15.48 9.49 25.41
C SER A 212 -16.90 9.93 25.08
N GLY A 213 -17.53 10.75 25.91
CA GLY A 213 -18.90 11.21 25.71
C GLY A 213 -19.09 12.11 24.47
N VAL A 214 -18.06 12.23 23.62
CA VAL A 214 -18.05 13.03 22.41
C VAL A 214 -18.42 12.15 21.23
N SER A 215 -19.47 12.56 20.48
CA SER A 215 -19.92 11.85 19.29
C SER A 215 -18.82 11.83 18.21
N PHE A 216 -18.49 10.65 17.67
CA PHE A 216 -17.52 10.48 16.58
C PHE A 216 -17.82 11.38 15.37
N LYS A 217 -19.11 11.49 14.99
CA LYS A 217 -19.56 12.41 13.92
C LYS A 217 -19.17 13.86 14.22
N LYS A 218 -19.41 14.34 15.45
CA LYS A 218 -19.06 15.71 15.84
C LYS A 218 -17.55 15.96 15.71
N VAL A 219 -16.72 15.02 16.17
CA VAL A 219 -15.27 15.13 16.06
C VAL A 219 -14.80 15.16 14.60
N LEU A 220 -15.37 14.34 13.71
CA LEU A 220 -15.05 14.36 12.29
C LEU A 220 -15.32 15.73 11.64
N PHE A 221 -16.44 16.36 11.97
CA PHE A 221 -16.80 17.66 11.38
C PHE A 221 -16.02 18.83 11.99
N THR A 222 -15.73 18.81 13.29
CA THR A 222 -15.07 19.93 13.96
C THR A 222 -13.55 19.93 13.78
N SER A 223 -12.93 18.76 13.61
CA SER A 223 -11.46 18.63 13.44
C SER A 223 -10.95 19.00 12.05
N GLY A 224 -11.85 19.16 11.05
CA GLY A 224 -11.45 19.38 9.66
C GLY A 224 -11.03 18.10 8.92
N ILE A 225 -11.14 16.93 9.53
CA ILE A 225 -10.73 15.66 8.92
C ILE A 225 -11.58 15.32 7.70
N MET A 226 -12.82 15.77 7.65
CA MET A 226 -13.70 15.61 6.48
C MET A 226 -13.07 16.17 5.20
N PHE A 227 -12.39 17.31 5.30
CA PHE A 227 -11.65 17.88 4.18
C PHE A 227 -10.39 17.08 3.84
N LEU A 228 -9.81 16.34 4.79
CA LEU A 228 -8.62 15.49 4.58
C LEU A 228 -8.95 14.13 3.97
N LEU A 229 -10.23 13.72 3.93
CA LEU A 229 -10.63 12.47 3.28
C LEU A 229 -10.36 12.51 1.77
N VAL A 230 -10.72 13.61 1.10
CA VAL A 230 -10.52 13.76 -0.34
C VAL A 230 -9.03 13.69 -0.71
N PRO A 231 -8.14 14.51 -0.14
CA PRO A 231 -6.72 14.40 -0.45
C PRO A 231 -6.09 13.06 -0.01
N SER A 232 -6.66 12.36 0.99
CA SER A 232 -6.23 11.02 1.33
C SER A 232 -6.48 10.01 0.19
N ALA A 233 -7.67 10.05 -0.44
CA ALA A 233 -7.97 9.24 -1.61
C ALA A 233 -7.07 9.63 -2.79
N VAL A 234 -7.02 10.92 -3.11
CA VAL A 234 -6.22 11.44 -4.24
C VAL A 234 -4.74 11.09 -4.10
N ARG A 235 -4.20 11.17 -2.89
CA ARG A 235 -2.82 10.74 -2.62
C ARG A 235 -2.58 9.30 -3.04
N THR A 236 -3.48 8.37 -2.68
CA THR A 236 -3.33 6.96 -3.08
C THR A 236 -3.51 6.74 -4.56
N MET A 237 -4.37 7.51 -5.20
CA MET A 237 -4.50 7.50 -6.67
C MET A 237 -3.19 7.92 -7.34
N LEU A 238 -2.55 9.00 -6.87
CA LEU A 238 -1.30 9.52 -7.41
C LEU A 238 -0.03 8.80 -6.90
N ASP A 239 -0.13 7.93 -5.91
CA ASP A 239 0.98 7.10 -5.44
C ASP A 239 0.87 5.66 -5.95
N LEU A 240 -0.08 4.89 -5.42
CA LEU A 240 -0.22 3.46 -5.74
C LEU A 240 -0.81 3.25 -7.16
N GLY A 241 -1.77 4.08 -7.55
CA GLY A 241 -2.36 4.05 -8.89
C GLY A 241 -1.32 4.29 -9.97
N LEU A 242 -0.51 5.36 -9.84
CA LEU A 242 0.57 5.61 -10.80
C LEU A 242 1.56 4.44 -10.86
N LYS A 243 2.07 3.99 -9.72
CA LYS A 243 3.05 2.89 -9.67
C LYS A 243 2.56 1.61 -10.35
N SER A 244 1.26 1.35 -10.29
CA SER A 244 0.67 0.20 -10.99
C SER A 244 0.69 0.35 -12.50
N TRP A 245 0.55 1.58 -13.02
CA TRP A 245 0.39 1.87 -14.44
C TRP A 245 1.65 2.42 -15.12
N VAL A 246 2.67 2.84 -14.35
CA VAL A 246 3.92 3.41 -14.91
C VAL A 246 4.58 2.47 -15.93
N PRO A 247 4.76 1.15 -15.70
CA PRO A 247 5.37 0.28 -16.70
C PRO A 247 4.55 0.25 -18.00
N THR A 248 3.22 0.09 -17.91
CA THR A 248 2.33 0.04 -19.08
C THR A 248 2.30 1.35 -19.87
N MET A 249 2.21 2.49 -19.15
CA MET A 249 2.25 3.81 -19.78
C MET A 249 3.56 4.01 -20.56
N ILE A 250 4.68 3.66 -19.97
CA ILE A 250 6.00 3.83 -20.60
C ILE A 250 6.11 2.95 -21.86
N THR A 251 5.74 1.68 -21.79
CA THR A 251 5.84 0.76 -22.93
C THR A 251 4.91 1.14 -24.07
N GLN A 252 3.70 1.58 -23.77
CA GLN A 252 2.73 2.00 -24.79
C GLN A 252 3.05 3.38 -25.41
N THR A 253 3.78 4.24 -24.68
CA THR A 253 4.14 5.57 -25.20
C THR A 253 5.47 5.57 -25.94
N TYR A 254 6.42 4.73 -25.52
CA TYR A 254 7.77 4.66 -26.08
C TYR A 254 8.03 3.28 -26.65
N SER A 255 7.87 3.12 -27.97
CA SER A 255 7.98 1.84 -28.70
C SER A 255 9.35 1.17 -28.58
N ASN A 256 10.39 1.92 -28.23
CA ASN A 256 11.75 1.41 -28.03
C ASN A 256 12.02 0.94 -26.59
N VAL A 257 11.01 1.00 -25.70
CA VAL A 257 11.16 0.60 -24.28
C VAL A 257 10.48 -0.75 -24.05
N SER A 258 11.27 -1.75 -23.71
CA SER A 258 10.75 -3.09 -23.37
C SER A 258 10.06 -3.09 -22.00
N PRO A 259 9.12 -4.02 -21.74
CA PRO A 259 8.52 -4.21 -20.42
C PRO A 259 9.53 -4.45 -19.29
N SER A 260 10.62 -5.17 -19.60
CA SER A 260 11.75 -5.37 -18.68
C SER A 260 12.37 -4.04 -18.25
N PHE A 261 12.69 -3.16 -19.23
CA PHE A 261 13.32 -1.89 -18.94
C PHE A 261 12.37 -0.92 -18.21
N ALA A 262 11.08 -0.90 -18.57
CA ALA A 262 10.07 -0.12 -17.86
C ALA A 262 9.97 -0.52 -16.37
N ASN A 263 10.09 -1.80 -16.06
CA ASN A 263 10.12 -2.29 -14.67
C ASN A 263 11.39 -1.85 -13.91
N ILE A 264 12.55 -1.78 -14.58
CA ILE A 264 13.78 -1.22 -13.97
C ILE A 264 13.57 0.26 -13.63
N LEU A 265 13.04 1.04 -14.55
CA LEU A 265 12.75 2.45 -14.33
C LEU A 265 11.78 2.66 -13.15
N THR A 266 10.76 1.82 -13.06
CA THR A 266 9.81 1.82 -11.93
C THR A 266 10.49 1.42 -10.61
N THR A 267 11.44 0.49 -10.64
CA THR A 267 12.25 0.12 -9.47
C THR A 267 13.06 1.31 -8.96
N VAL A 268 13.75 2.02 -9.83
CA VAL A 268 14.53 3.23 -9.49
C VAL A 268 13.62 4.29 -8.87
N LEU A 269 12.46 4.55 -9.48
CA LEU A 269 11.44 5.47 -8.96
C LEU A 269 11.05 5.10 -7.51
N MET A 270 10.79 3.83 -7.23
CA MET A 270 10.39 3.38 -5.89
C MET A 270 11.51 3.51 -4.85
N ILE A 271 12.76 3.27 -5.24
CA ILE A 271 13.93 3.46 -4.35
C ILE A 271 14.04 4.93 -3.94
N VAL A 272 13.94 5.84 -4.91
CA VAL A 272 14.03 7.28 -4.64
C VAL A 272 12.87 7.77 -3.77
N ASN A 273 11.68 7.20 -3.91
CA ASN A 273 10.51 7.56 -3.09
C ASN A 273 10.76 7.40 -1.58
N LEU A 274 11.63 6.47 -1.16
CA LEU A 274 11.97 6.31 0.26
C LEU A 274 12.60 7.56 0.87
N SER A 275 13.31 8.35 0.08
CA SER A 275 13.92 9.62 0.52
C SER A 275 12.90 10.69 0.90
N GLY A 276 11.72 10.64 0.28
CA GLY A 276 10.68 11.66 0.46
C GLY A 276 10.17 11.77 1.90
N ILE A 277 10.14 10.66 2.65
CA ILE A 277 9.74 10.67 4.06
C ILE A 277 10.65 11.61 4.87
N TYR A 278 11.95 11.57 4.62
CA TYR A 278 12.93 12.42 5.29
C TYR A 278 12.80 13.87 4.86
N ILE A 279 12.57 14.11 3.55
CA ILE A 279 12.38 15.46 2.99
C ILE A 279 11.17 16.11 3.64
N VAL A 280 9.99 15.47 3.60
CA VAL A 280 8.75 16.04 4.13
C VAL A 280 8.79 16.18 5.65
N LYS A 281 9.41 15.24 6.38
CA LYS A 281 9.62 15.37 7.82
C LYS A 281 10.48 16.59 8.19
N ASN A 282 11.52 16.88 7.39
CA ASN A 282 12.36 18.06 7.61
C ASN A 282 11.60 19.35 7.28
N VAL A 283 10.83 19.38 6.20
CA VAL A 283 9.96 20.50 5.84
C VAL A 283 8.93 20.76 6.95
N GLN A 284 8.26 19.73 7.44
CA GLN A 284 7.29 19.82 8.53
C GLN A 284 7.93 20.38 9.80
N LYS A 285 9.10 19.89 10.19
CA LYS A 285 9.78 20.33 11.40
C LYS A 285 10.26 21.78 11.33
N ARG A 286 10.76 22.22 10.17
CA ARG A 286 11.41 23.53 10.02
C ARG A 286 10.45 24.64 9.59
N TRP A 287 9.52 24.35 8.66
CA TRP A 287 8.76 25.37 7.97
C TRP A 287 7.24 25.23 8.11
N LEU A 288 6.70 24.02 8.03
CA LEU A 288 5.26 23.76 7.96
C LEU A 288 4.77 22.95 9.17
N LYS A 289 4.67 23.60 10.35
CA LYS A 289 4.25 22.93 11.59
C LYS A 289 2.81 22.39 11.56
N ASN A 290 1.95 22.86 10.68
CA ASN A 290 0.57 22.38 10.51
C ASN A 290 0.56 21.18 9.56
N ASP A 291 0.06 20.02 10.02
CA ASP A 291 0.07 18.77 9.25
C ASP A 291 -0.77 18.85 7.97
N ALA A 292 -1.94 19.52 8.02
CA ALA A 292 -2.78 19.73 6.84
C ALA A 292 -2.10 20.64 5.82
N MET A 293 -1.39 21.68 6.26
CA MET A 293 -0.61 22.55 5.38
C MET A 293 0.58 21.81 4.76
N CYS A 294 1.26 20.97 5.55
CA CYS A 294 2.34 20.12 5.07
C CYS A 294 1.83 19.11 4.02
N PHE A 295 0.63 18.59 4.21
CA PHE A 295 -0.01 17.70 3.25
C PHE A 295 -0.40 18.43 1.96
N GLY A 296 -0.96 19.64 2.06
CA GLY A 296 -1.21 20.55 0.92
C GLY A 296 0.06 20.91 0.15
N PHE A 297 1.18 21.12 0.85
CA PHE A 297 2.49 21.34 0.24
C PHE A 297 2.94 20.16 -0.63
N CYS A 298 2.71 18.91 -0.21
CA CYS A 298 3.04 17.73 -1.01
C CYS A 298 2.30 17.75 -2.37
N PHE A 299 1.03 18.14 -2.40
CA PHE A 299 0.27 18.31 -3.64
C PHE A 299 0.76 19.52 -4.43
N GLY A 300 1.00 20.65 -3.77
CA GLY A 300 1.49 21.88 -4.40
C GLY A 300 2.80 21.67 -5.15
N VAL A 301 3.74 20.92 -4.57
CA VAL A 301 4.98 20.54 -5.27
C VAL A 301 4.70 19.59 -6.42
N SER A 302 3.79 18.63 -6.27
CA SER A 302 3.50 17.66 -7.33
C SER A 302 2.81 18.27 -8.55
N LEU A 303 2.08 19.39 -8.37
CA LEU A 303 1.23 20.01 -9.39
C LEU A 303 1.99 20.43 -10.66
N PRO A 304 3.09 21.19 -10.60
CA PRO A 304 3.82 21.58 -11.81
C PRO A 304 4.40 20.35 -12.53
N PHE A 305 4.84 19.33 -11.79
CA PHE A 305 5.43 18.13 -12.38
C PHE A 305 4.38 17.24 -13.05
N THR A 306 3.15 17.14 -12.48
CA THR A 306 2.04 16.47 -13.17
C THR A 306 1.60 17.23 -14.42
N GLY A 307 1.69 18.58 -14.43
CA GLY A 307 1.47 19.40 -15.61
C GLY A 307 2.52 19.15 -16.70
N MET A 308 3.80 19.06 -16.32
CA MET A 308 4.89 18.76 -17.26
C MET A 308 4.78 17.34 -17.86
N LEU A 309 4.16 16.39 -17.16
CA LEU A 309 3.90 15.05 -17.70
C LEU A 309 2.94 15.05 -18.90
N LEU A 310 2.19 16.14 -19.16
CA LEU A 310 1.40 16.28 -20.39
C LEU A 310 2.27 16.30 -21.65
N LEU A 311 3.58 16.54 -21.51
CA LEU A 311 4.56 16.44 -22.59
C LEU A 311 5.07 15.02 -22.83
N VAL A 312 4.47 14.02 -22.20
CA VAL A 312 4.78 12.59 -22.41
C VAL A 312 4.70 12.24 -23.91
N GLY A 313 5.66 11.47 -24.40
CA GLY A 313 5.82 11.18 -25.83
C GLY A 313 6.60 12.27 -26.62
N LYS A 314 6.75 13.47 -26.07
CA LYS A 314 7.55 14.56 -26.67
C LYS A 314 8.89 14.76 -25.95
N ILE A 315 9.04 14.27 -24.73
CA ILE A 315 10.26 14.34 -23.92
C ILE A 315 10.85 12.93 -23.75
N PRO A 316 12.16 12.81 -23.50
CA PRO A 316 12.80 11.49 -23.28
C PRO A 316 12.19 10.74 -22.10
N VAL A 317 12.17 9.41 -22.17
CA VAL A 317 11.62 8.54 -21.11
C VAL A 317 12.23 8.79 -19.73
N PHE A 318 13.54 9.10 -19.66
CA PHE A 318 14.20 9.42 -18.39
C PHE A 318 13.66 10.69 -17.74
N ALA A 319 13.30 11.70 -18.54
CA ALA A 319 12.66 12.91 -18.04
C ALA A 319 11.26 12.61 -17.48
N VAL A 320 10.48 11.79 -18.18
CA VAL A 320 9.17 11.32 -17.67
C VAL A 320 9.31 10.59 -16.35
N VAL A 321 10.27 9.68 -16.23
CA VAL A 321 10.54 8.93 -15.00
C VAL A 321 10.98 9.86 -13.87
N ALA A 322 11.81 10.88 -14.15
CA ALA A 322 12.21 11.87 -13.16
C ALA A 322 11.01 12.68 -12.64
N LEU A 323 10.12 13.13 -13.54
CA LEU A 323 8.88 13.83 -13.17
C LEU A 323 7.95 12.94 -12.32
N LEU A 324 7.72 11.70 -12.74
CA LEU A 324 6.95 10.72 -12.00
C LEU A 324 7.56 10.43 -10.63
N THR A 325 8.88 10.35 -10.56
CA THR A 325 9.61 10.13 -9.30
C THR A 325 9.35 11.27 -8.32
N ILE A 326 9.40 12.52 -8.76
CA ILE A 326 9.10 13.67 -7.90
C ILE A 326 7.66 13.59 -7.39
N VAL A 327 6.69 13.44 -8.30
CA VAL A 327 5.26 13.34 -7.93
C VAL A 327 5.03 12.23 -6.91
N THR A 328 5.48 11.01 -7.21
CA THR A 328 5.23 9.86 -6.34
C THR A 328 6.02 9.93 -5.03
N THR A 329 7.18 10.61 -4.99
CA THR A 329 7.96 10.85 -3.76
C THR A 329 7.18 11.70 -2.76
N PHE A 330 6.59 12.81 -3.21
CA PHE A 330 5.80 13.66 -2.33
C PHE A 330 4.47 13.00 -1.95
N MET A 331 3.82 12.27 -2.84
CA MET A 331 2.61 11.50 -2.53
C MET A 331 2.90 10.36 -1.53
N TYR A 332 4.01 9.65 -1.69
CA TYR A 332 4.43 8.61 -0.74
C TYR A 332 4.73 9.18 0.65
N SER A 333 5.34 10.35 0.71
CA SER A 333 5.62 11.05 1.97
C SER A 333 4.34 11.45 2.70
N GLY A 334 3.32 11.87 1.97
CA GLY A 334 1.98 12.16 2.50
C GLY A 334 1.33 10.96 3.21
N HIS A 335 1.77 9.73 2.91
CA HIS A 335 1.30 8.53 3.61
C HIS A 335 1.59 8.58 5.12
N GLN A 336 2.76 9.06 5.53
CA GLN A 336 3.11 9.19 6.95
C GLN A 336 2.23 10.23 7.67
N LEU A 337 1.93 11.33 7.00
CA LEU A 337 1.05 12.37 7.56
C LEU A 337 -0.35 11.80 7.82
N ILE A 338 -0.95 11.17 6.82
CA ILE A 338 -2.34 10.69 6.88
C ILE A 338 -2.52 9.44 7.74
N ASN A 339 -1.60 8.49 7.70
CA ASN A 339 -1.81 7.19 8.37
C ASN A 339 -1.16 7.10 9.76
N VAL A 340 -0.24 8.00 10.10
CA VAL A 340 0.46 7.96 11.37
C VAL A 340 0.26 9.24 12.18
N ILE A 341 0.61 10.41 11.63
CA ILE A 341 0.65 11.66 12.38
C ILE A 341 -0.76 12.15 12.69
N ILE A 342 -1.61 12.32 11.67
CA ILE A 342 -2.97 12.83 11.85
C ILE A 342 -3.81 11.95 12.80
N PRO A 343 -3.87 10.62 12.65
CA PRO A 343 -4.58 9.79 13.61
C PRO A 343 -4.04 9.87 15.04
N SER A 344 -2.71 10.05 15.23
CA SER A 344 -2.13 10.17 16.57
C SER A 344 -2.63 11.39 17.33
N CYS A 345 -2.99 12.48 16.66
CA CYS A 345 -3.57 13.68 17.29
C CYS A 345 -4.93 13.41 17.94
N PHE A 346 -5.63 12.33 17.53
CA PHE A 346 -6.92 11.93 18.12
C PHE A 346 -6.78 11.00 19.33
N GLN A 347 -5.59 10.72 19.80
CA GLN A 347 -5.37 9.99 21.07
C GLN A 347 -5.99 10.73 22.26
N LYS A 348 -5.98 12.06 22.25
CA LYS A 348 -6.58 12.91 23.29
C LYS A 348 -8.08 12.63 23.51
N VAL A 349 -8.78 12.20 22.44
CA VAL A 349 -10.23 11.89 22.45
C VAL A 349 -10.51 10.39 22.34
N ASN A 350 -9.49 9.53 22.47
CA ASN A 350 -9.59 8.06 22.34
C ASN A 350 -10.17 7.57 21.01
N MET A 351 -9.97 8.31 19.90
CA MET A 351 -10.54 8.02 18.57
C MET A 351 -9.49 7.77 17.48
N SER A 352 -8.22 7.65 17.85
CA SER A 352 -7.11 7.47 16.89
C SER A 352 -7.33 6.29 15.93
N GLY A 353 -7.75 5.13 16.46
CA GLY A 353 -8.02 3.93 15.66
C GLY A 353 -9.19 4.10 14.69
N SER A 354 -10.29 4.73 15.13
CA SER A 354 -11.46 4.97 14.29
C SER A 354 -11.15 5.93 13.14
N VAL A 355 -10.40 7.00 13.41
CA VAL A 355 -9.95 7.96 12.41
C VAL A 355 -8.99 7.31 11.41
N ALA A 356 -8.02 6.54 11.90
CA ALA A 356 -7.11 5.79 11.03
C ALA A 356 -7.87 4.82 10.10
N SER A 357 -8.88 4.13 10.60
CA SER A 357 -9.70 3.20 9.82
C SER A 357 -10.47 3.91 8.71
N VAL A 358 -11.09 5.07 9.00
CA VAL A 358 -11.82 5.86 8.00
C VAL A 358 -10.87 6.36 6.91
N LEU A 359 -9.72 6.93 7.29
CA LEU A 359 -8.72 7.41 6.35
C LEU A 359 -8.19 6.29 5.46
N ASN A 360 -7.91 5.11 6.03
CA ASN A 360 -7.45 3.95 5.27
C ASN A 360 -8.51 3.39 4.33
N ALA A 361 -9.77 3.35 4.75
CA ALA A 361 -10.88 2.93 3.90
C ALA A 361 -11.02 3.84 2.67
N VAL A 362 -11.05 5.16 2.89
CA VAL A 362 -11.12 6.16 1.80
C VAL A 362 -9.88 6.07 0.88
N ALA A 363 -8.71 5.87 1.45
CA ALA A 363 -7.47 5.63 0.68
C ALA A 363 -7.59 4.39 -0.22
N SER A 364 -8.18 3.29 0.28
CA SER A 364 -8.41 2.07 -0.51
C SER A 364 -9.39 2.30 -1.67
N PHE A 365 -10.46 3.07 -1.46
CA PHE A 365 -11.35 3.49 -2.54
C PHE A 365 -10.61 4.31 -3.61
N GLY A 366 -9.67 5.17 -3.22
CA GLY A 366 -8.81 5.88 -4.16
C GLY A 366 -8.03 4.92 -5.07
N VAL A 367 -7.48 3.84 -4.52
CA VAL A 367 -6.77 2.82 -5.32
C VAL A 367 -7.70 2.10 -6.31
N VAL A 368 -8.95 1.79 -5.89
CA VAL A 368 -9.96 1.18 -6.78
C VAL A 368 -10.26 2.10 -7.96
N ILE A 369 -10.57 3.36 -7.67
CA ILE A 369 -10.93 4.36 -8.68
C ILE A 369 -9.74 4.58 -9.64
N SER A 370 -8.52 4.68 -9.15
CA SER A 370 -7.35 4.91 -10.01
C SER A 370 -7.04 3.71 -10.90
N ASN A 371 -7.06 2.49 -10.37
CA ASN A 371 -6.76 1.31 -11.17
C ASN A 371 -7.77 1.12 -12.31
N PHE A 372 -9.06 1.20 -12.02
CA PHE A 372 -10.10 1.14 -13.04
C PHE A 372 -10.06 2.37 -13.96
N GLY A 373 -10.07 3.57 -13.38
CA GLY A 373 -10.19 4.83 -14.12
C GLY A 373 -9.02 5.08 -15.08
N TYR A 374 -7.78 4.80 -14.66
CA TYR A 374 -6.62 5.00 -15.54
C TYR A 374 -6.62 4.03 -16.71
N GLY A 375 -7.00 2.76 -16.50
CA GLY A 375 -7.14 1.79 -17.59
C GLY A 375 -8.24 2.19 -18.58
N TYR A 376 -9.40 2.61 -18.08
CA TYR A 376 -10.51 3.06 -18.90
C TYR A 376 -10.15 4.33 -19.71
N LEU A 377 -9.53 5.31 -19.08
CA LEU A 377 -9.10 6.54 -19.76
C LEU A 377 -8.01 6.26 -20.81
N ALA A 378 -7.06 5.36 -20.50
CA ALA A 378 -6.00 5.01 -21.42
C ALA A 378 -6.52 4.33 -22.70
N ASP A 379 -7.51 3.40 -22.57
CA ASP A 379 -8.12 2.72 -23.72
C ASP A 379 -8.96 3.64 -24.58
N ASN A 380 -9.79 4.50 -23.96
CA ASN A 380 -10.80 5.27 -24.70
C ASN A 380 -10.31 6.65 -25.15
N PHE A 381 -9.37 7.25 -24.41
CA PHE A 381 -8.94 8.64 -24.60
C PHE A 381 -7.42 8.81 -24.66
N GLY A 382 -6.68 7.71 -24.46
CA GLY A 382 -5.21 7.71 -24.49
C GLY A 382 -4.53 8.25 -23.23
N TRP A 383 -3.21 8.11 -23.17
CA TRP A 383 -2.40 8.46 -22.01
C TRP A 383 -2.37 9.96 -21.70
N SER A 384 -2.48 10.84 -22.71
CA SER A 384 -2.53 12.29 -22.49
C SER A 384 -3.72 12.70 -21.61
N THR A 385 -4.91 12.13 -21.88
CA THR A 385 -6.11 12.38 -21.07
C THR A 385 -6.01 11.77 -19.68
N THR A 386 -5.41 10.58 -19.58
CA THR A 386 -5.13 9.95 -18.29
C THR A 386 -4.22 10.82 -17.42
N ILE A 387 -3.15 11.38 -18.00
CA ILE A 387 -2.22 12.28 -17.30
C ILE A 387 -2.90 13.61 -16.93
N LEU A 388 -3.77 14.13 -17.79
CA LEU A 388 -4.57 15.32 -17.45
C LEU A 388 -5.42 15.07 -16.21
N SER A 389 -6.01 13.86 -16.08
CA SER A 389 -6.75 13.48 -14.88
C SER A 389 -5.87 13.50 -13.62
N TRP A 390 -4.60 13.10 -13.70
CA TRP A 390 -3.66 13.19 -12.58
C TRP A 390 -3.40 14.63 -12.14
N ASN A 391 -3.28 15.54 -13.11
CA ASN A 391 -3.11 16.96 -12.82
C ASN A 391 -4.36 17.54 -12.13
N ILE A 392 -5.56 17.26 -12.66
CA ILE A 392 -6.82 17.68 -12.03
C ILE A 392 -6.93 17.14 -10.60
N MET A 393 -6.60 15.87 -10.39
CA MET A 393 -6.60 15.27 -9.05
C MET A 393 -5.61 15.96 -8.11
N ALA A 394 -4.41 16.31 -8.58
CA ALA A 394 -3.43 17.04 -7.77
C ALA A 394 -3.96 18.41 -7.33
N VAL A 395 -4.67 19.13 -8.22
CA VAL A 395 -5.35 20.40 -7.90
C VAL A 395 -6.42 20.18 -6.84
N VAL A 396 -7.30 19.18 -7.02
CA VAL A 396 -8.35 18.85 -6.07
C VAL A 396 -7.75 18.46 -4.70
N GLY A 397 -6.72 17.63 -4.71
CA GLY A 397 -6.02 17.23 -3.48
C GLY A 397 -5.43 18.43 -2.73
N ALA A 398 -4.75 19.34 -3.44
CA ALA A 398 -4.22 20.56 -2.87
C ALA A 398 -5.31 21.44 -2.26
N LEU A 399 -6.37 21.71 -3.03
CA LEU A 399 -7.49 22.55 -2.61
C LEU A 399 -8.11 22.06 -1.29
N PHE A 400 -8.48 20.79 -1.24
CA PHE A 400 -9.11 20.21 -0.05
C PHE A 400 -8.15 20.13 1.15
N ALA A 401 -6.86 19.88 0.92
CA ALA A 401 -5.87 19.91 1.98
C ALA A 401 -5.73 21.32 2.58
N PHE A 402 -5.72 22.37 1.76
CA PHE A 402 -5.65 23.74 2.23
C PHE A 402 -6.94 24.19 2.93
N LEU A 403 -8.11 23.75 2.49
CA LEU A 403 -9.38 23.99 3.19
C LEU A 403 -9.39 23.43 4.62
N ALA A 404 -8.69 22.30 4.84
CA ALA A 404 -8.56 21.70 6.17
C ALA A 404 -7.69 22.53 7.13
N VAL A 405 -6.75 23.34 6.65
CA VAL A 405 -5.67 23.98 7.45
C VAL A 405 -6.22 24.75 8.65
N LYS A 406 -7.26 25.56 8.46
CA LYS A 406 -7.82 26.43 9.52
C LYS A 406 -8.51 25.61 10.62
N GLN A 407 -9.29 24.61 10.24
CA GLN A 407 -10.00 23.76 11.20
C GLN A 407 -9.01 22.84 11.92
N TRP A 408 -8.07 22.25 11.20
CA TRP A 408 -7.01 21.42 11.75
C TRP A 408 -6.15 22.17 12.77
N ALA A 409 -5.76 23.43 12.46
CA ALA A 409 -4.99 24.27 13.38
C ALA A 409 -5.74 24.58 14.68
N ARG A 410 -7.06 24.73 14.63
CA ARG A 410 -7.88 24.92 15.84
C ARG A 410 -7.91 23.65 16.69
N PHE A 411 -8.22 22.52 16.07
CA PHE A 411 -8.29 21.22 16.73
C PHE A 411 -6.97 20.77 17.39
N THR A 412 -5.84 21.07 16.79
CA THR A 412 -4.52 20.67 17.33
C THR A 412 -3.99 21.61 18.41
N LYS A 413 -4.49 22.85 18.52
CA LYS A 413 -4.15 23.79 19.57
C LYS A 413 -4.97 23.59 20.85
N GLU A 414 -6.17 23.04 20.74
CA GLU A 414 -7.02 22.60 21.86
C GLU A 414 -6.56 21.19 22.34
#